data_aabe0b2f423164f772ece66f3762631c
#
_entry.id   aabe0b2f423164f772ece66f3762631c
#
_cell.length_a   1.000
_cell.length_b   1.000
_cell.length_c   1.000
_cell.angle_alpha   90.00
_cell.angle_beta   90.00
_cell.angle_gamma   90.00
#
_symmetry.space_group_name_H-M   'P 1'
#
loop_
_entity.id
_entity.type
_entity.pdbx_description
1 polymer ?
#
loop_
_entity_poly.entity_id
_entity_poly.type
_entity_poly.pdbx_seq_one_letter_code
_entity_poly.pdbx_strand_id
1 'polypeptide(L)'
;MLTPRLCLPANGTMRRIVAVLWVTFAGTAFPAALLALDSSDRLPASALSASGFTVLIETEESYRQPAPVLTAKQLEAFTEGSKGFLQRWVVAPSILGLWGRGPTSNGEACTDCHDNGGRGRAPSGPEESLQSMLVRLSIPGSGLYGAPRPDPNYGDQLQEEGILGRVPPEGHAAIHWSEFTVALDDGEIVRLRRPRIELRELAFGPLAPGIMTSARVAPPLVGVGLLDAVSDEAILASAARSRARGLRGRPNRVWDLINEREAIGRFGHKANVPNLLQQIVTAYHEDLGVTSFWFPEENCPHIQTACAAEPPGGHFELPSPFLDPVLLYARALAVPARRNAGDTKVQRGAALFSSSGCDGCHMSTLETGDYTPLPAASHQIIHPYTDLLLHDMGEDLADGRPDYLAGPRDWRTAPLWGLGLSATVNGNSMLLHDGRARDATEAILWHGGEAQDAREAFRRMPKEDREALVAFLQSL
;
A
#
# COMPACT_ATOMS: atom_id res chain seq x y z
N MET A 1 41.07 54.35 -49.83
CA MET A 1 42.50 54.40 -50.07
C MET A 1 43.11 53.07 -49.65
N LEU A 2 43.72 52.40 -50.65
CA LEU A 2 44.74 51.37 -50.55
C LEU A 2 44.44 50.02 -49.92
N THR A 3 44.08 49.10 -50.78
CA THR A 3 44.60 47.71 -50.76
C THR A 3 46.10 47.72 -51.04
N PRO A 4 46.90 46.71 -50.68
CA PRO A 4 47.04 45.54 -51.56
C PRO A 4 47.28 44.15 -50.91
N ARG A 5 46.86 43.15 -51.65
CA ARG A 5 47.54 41.99 -52.27
C ARG A 5 48.20 40.92 -51.42
N LEU A 6 47.60 39.75 -51.47
CA LEU A 6 48.04 38.43 -51.92
C LEU A 6 49.53 38.02 -51.66
N CYS A 7 49.64 36.83 -51.03
CA CYS A 7 50.44 35.74 -51.55
C CYS A 7 50.06 34.39 -50.91
N LEU A 8 49.59 33.43 -51.71
CA LEU A 8 49.68 32.00 -51.47
C LEU A 8 51.03 31.46 -51.82
N PRO A 9 51.54 30.39 -51.23
CA PRO A 9 51.51 29.12 -51.94
C PRO A 9 51.21 27.90 -51.00
N ALA A 10 50.42 26.99 -51.46
CA ALA A 10 50.64 25.67 -52.02
C ALA A 10 51.03 24.55 -51.03
N ASN A 11 50.12 23.58 -50.97
CA ASN A 11 50.38 22.15 -50.81
C ASN A 11 50.91 21.59 -49.48
N GLY A 12 49.97 20.92 -48.74
CA GLY A 12 50.27 19.95 -47.71
C GLY A 12 49.05 19.18 -47.35
N THR A 13 48.82 18.09 -48.04
CA THR A 13 47.76 17.09 -47.74
C THR A 13 47.97 16.52 -46.35
N MET A 14 47.16 16.94 -45.40
CA MET A 14 47.09 16.31 -44.09
C MET A 14 45.71 15.59 -43.94
N ARG A 15 45.74 14.29 -44.17
CA ARG A 15 44.65 13.37 -43.88
C ARG A 15 44.30 13.46 -42.39
N ARG A 16 43.18 14.07 -42.06
CA ARG A 16 42.58 13.94 -40.72
C ARG A 16 41.96 12.55 -40.61
N ILE A 17 42.63 11.69 -39.86
CA ILE A 17 42.06 10.43 -39.38
C ILE A 17 41.00 10.82 -38.31
N VAL A 18 39.72 10.69 -38.65
CA VAL A 18 38.63 10.73 -37.67
C VAL A 18 38.62 9.37 -37.00
N ALA A 19 39.20 9.28 -35.81
CA ALA A 19 39.02 8.12 -34.96
C ALA A 19 37.60 8.14 -34.39
N VAL A 20 36.73 7.34 -34.98
CA VAL A 20 35.43 7.04 -34.39
C VAL A 20 35.67 6.10 -33.21
N LEU A 21 35.64 6.66 -31.99
CA LEU A 21 35.60 5.84 -30.78
C LEU A 21 34.23 5.14 -30.74
N TRP A 22 34.22 3.85 -31.05
CA TRP A 22 33.13 2.97 -30.70
C TRP A 22 33.21 2.71 -29.18
N VAL A 23 32.38 3.41 -28.39
CA VAL A 23 32.14 3.03 -27.02
C VAL A 23 31.24 1.79 -27.10
N THR A 24 31.84 0.63 -27.02
CA THR A 24 31.11 -0.61 -26.78
C THR A 24 30.60 -0.57 -25.34
N PHE A 25 29.31 -0.27 -25.16
CA PHE A 25 28.62 -0.60 -23.93
C PHE A 25 28.64 -2.13 -23.83
N ALA A 26 29.55 -2.65 -23.03
CA ALA A 26 29.47 -4.00 -22.54
C ALA A 26 28.24 -4.05 -21.62
N GLY A 27 27.10 -4.49 -22.19
CA GLY A 27 25.94 -4.85 -21.41
C GLY A 27 26.36 -5.96 -20.46
N THR A 28 26.50 -5.66 -19.20
CA THR A 28 26.53 -6.66 -18.15
C THR A 28 25.13 -7.29 -18.13
N ALA A 29 24.99 -8.39 -18.88
CA ALA A 29 23.91 -9.31 -18.68
C ALA A 29 24.04 -9.78 -17.23
N PHE A 30 23.15 -9.33 -16.36
CA PHE A 30 22.93 -9.98 -15.07
C PHE A 30 22.58 -11.45 -15.38
N PRO A 31 23.37 -12.40 -14.91
CA PRO A 31 22.93 -13.78 -14.99
C PRO A 31 21.69 -13.87 -14.10
N ALA A 32 20.54 -14.09 -14.72
CA ALA A 32 19.40 -14.67 -14.02
C ALA A 32 19.86 -16.05 -13.55
N ALA A 33 20.47 -16.11 -12.39
CA ALA A 33 20.70 -17.36 -11.71
C ALA A 33 19.32 -17.88 -11.32
N LEU A 34 18.68 -18.61 -12.22
CA LEU A 34 17.63 -19.55 -11.89
C LEU A 34 18.32 -20.59 -10.97
N LEU A 35 18.37 -20.31 -9.67
CA LEU A 35 18.58 -21.34 -8.68
C LEU A 35 17.34 -22.23 -8.76
N ALA A 36 17.43 -23.29 -9.58
CA ALA A 36 16.59 -24.44 -9.43
C ALA A 36 16.82 -24.94 -8.00
N LEU A 37 15.95 -24.55 -7.08
CA LEU A 37 15.93 -25.10 -5.72
C LEU A 37 15.72 -26.61 -5.89
N ASP A 38 16.72 -27.36 -5.53
CA ASP A 38 16.63 -28.80 -5.47
C ASP A 38 15.48 -29.17 -4.54
N SER A 39 14.69 -30.15 -4.94
CA SER A 39 13.47 -30.58 -4.23
C SER A 39 13.74 -31.16 -2.82
N SER A 40 14.98 -31.14 -2.36
CA SER A 40 15.40 -31.56 -1.03
C SER A 40 15.23 -30.47 0.05
N ASP A 41 15.13 -29.18 -0.32
CA ASP A 41 14.98 -28.06 0.62
C ASP A 41 13.50 -27.61 0.74
N ARG A 42 12.60 -28.57 1.00
CA ARG A 42 11.24 -28.21 1.36
C ARG A 42 11.23 -27.51 2.70
N LEU A 43 10.77 -26.25 2.71
CA LEU A 43 10.47 -25.54 3.93
C LEU A 43 9.64 -26.41 4.89
N PRO A 44 9.93 -26.42 6.20
CA PRO A 44 9.04 -27.05 7.15
C PRO A 44 7.66 -26.39 7.05
N ALA A 45 6.60 -27.16 7.19
CA ALA A 45 5.21 -26.65 7.08
C ALA A 45 4.96 -25.43 7.98
N SER A 46 5.66 -25.35 9.13
CA SER A 46 5.59 -24.22 10.06
C SER A 46 6.17 -22.90 9.52
N ALA A 47 7.00 -22.94 8.47
CA ALA A 47 7.59 -21.77 7.83
C ALA A 47 6.81 -21.31 6.58
N LEU A 48 5.86 -22.10 6.09
CA LEU A 48 5.05 -21.71 4.93
C LEU A 48 4.09 -20.60 5.30
N SER A 49 4.17 -19.48 4.60
CA SER A 49 3.25 -18.34 4.75
C SER A 49 2.06 -18.41 3.76
N ALA A 50 2.26 -19.03 2.59
CA ALA A 50 1.25 -19.06 1.53
C ALA A 50 1.50 -20.20 0.53
N SER A 51 1.60 -21.46 1.00
CA SER A 51 1.77 -22.62 0.13
C SER A 51 2.78 -22.37 -1.01
N GLY A 52 2.39 -22.56 -2.29
CA GLY A 52 3.24 -22.34 -3.47
C GLY A 52 3.62 -20.89 -3.77
N PHE A 53 3.11 -19.91 -3.02
CA PHE A 53 3.46 -18.49 -3.12
C PHE A 53 4.54 -18.08 -2.11
N THR A 54 5.08 -19.01 -1.32
CA THR A 54 6.10 -18.69 -0.30
C THR A 54 7.49 -18.61 -0.90
N VAL A 55 8.26 -17.57 -0.50
CA VAL A 55 9.67 -17.36 -0.89
C VAL A 55 10.57 -17.19 0.32
N LEU A 56 11.85 -17.64 0.18
CA LEU A 56 12.91 -17.55 1.20
C LEU A 56 13.85 -16.38 0.90
N ILE A 57 13.37 -15.14 1.02
CA ILE A 57 14.17 -13.95 0.78
C ILE A 57 13.95 -12.98 1.93
N GLU A 58 15.05 -12.52 2.55
CA GLU A 58 15.07 -11.63 3.72
C GLU A 58 15.88 -10.36 3.43
N THR A 59 15.65 -9.75 2.27
CA THR A 59 16.31 -8.54 1.80
C THR A 59 15.28 -7.45 1.48
N GLU A 60 15.74 -6.29 1.05
CA GLU A 60 14.89 -5.21 0.54
C GLU A 60 13.99 -5.64 -0.63
N GLU A 61 14.35 -6.73 -1.34
CA GLU A 61 13.58 -7.29 -2.45
C GLU A 61 12.44 -8.22 -2.01
N SER A 62 12.30 -8.50 -0.72
CA SER A 62 11.41 -9.56 -0.20
C SER A 62 9.95 -9.41 -0.61
N TYR A 63 9.44 -8.17 -0.78
CA TYR A 63 8.05 -7.94 -1.13
C TYR A 63 7.79 -7.77 -2.63
N ARG A 64 8.85 -7.82 -3.46
CA ARG A 64 8.76 -7.70 -4.91
C ARG A 64 9.01 -9.01 -5.67
N GLN A 65 9.10 -10.12 -4.95
CA GLN A 65 9.38 -11.42 -5.56
C GLN A 65 8.18 -11.99 -6.30
N PRO A 66 8.38 -12.58 -7.48
CA PRO A 66 7.35 -13.35 -8.15
C PRO A 66 7.04 -14.64 -7.38
N ALA A 67 5.78 -15.05 -7.38
CA ALA A 67 5.41 -16.35 -6.84
C ALA A 67 6.09 -17.50 -7.60
N PRO A 68 6.69 -18.49 -6.91
CA PRO A 68 7.39 -19.61 -7.55
C PRO A 68 6.55 -20.46 -8.51
N VAL A 69 5.23 -20.39 -8.37
CA VAL A 69 4.26 -21.18 -9.18
C VAL A 69 3.97 -20.59 -10.55
N LEU A 70 4.56 -19.44 -10.91
CA LEU A 70 4.31 -18.79 -12.19
C LEU A 70 4.91 -19.59 -13.38
N THR A 71 4.16 -19.69 -14.47
CA THR A 71 4.70 -20.15 -15.75
C THR A 71 5.68 -19.11 -16.34
N ALA A 72 6.54 -19.53 -17.27
CA ALA A 72 7.49 -18.64 -17.94
C ALA A 72 6.81 -17.40 -18.56
N LYS A 73 5.65 -17.58 -19.24
CA LYS A 73 4.88 -16.48 -19.82
C LYS A 73 4.33 -15.52 -18.74
N GLN A 74 3.88 -16.04 -17.61
CA GLN A 74 3.41 -15.21 -16.49
C GLN A 74 4.58 -14.46 -15.84
N LEU A 75 5.77 -15.07 -15.75
CA LEU A 75 6.97 -14.41 -15.23
C LEU A 75 7.43 -13.26 -16.13
N GLU A 76 7.35 -13.42 -17.47
CA GLU A 76 7.60 -12.32 -18.41
C GLU A 76 6.61 -11.17 -18.17
N ALA A 77 5.31 -11.45 -18.09
CA ALA A 77 4.28 -10.45 -17.84
C ALA A 77 4.40 -9.83 -16.43
N PHE A 78 4.82 -10.59 -15.41
CA PHE A 78 5.17 -10.08 -14.08
C PHE A 78 6.31 -9.07 -14.16
N THR A 79 7.34 -9.37 -14.95
CA THR A 79 8.49 -8.47 -15.14
C THR A 79 8.09 -7.17 -15.84
N GLU A 80 7.22 -7.24 -16.87
CA GLU A 80 6.67 -6.04 -17.50
C GLU A 80 5.79 -5.25 -16.52
N GLY A 81 4.96 -5.92 -15.73
CA GLY A 81 4.15 -5.29 -14.70
C GLY A 81 4.97 -4.61 -13.61
N SER A 82 6.10 -5.20 -13.22
CA SER A 82 7.07 -4.58 -12.31
C SER A 82 7.61 -3.26 -12.88
N LYS A 83 7.93 -3.20 -14.18
CA LYS A 83 8.33 -1.94 -14.83
C LYS A 83 7.18 -0.91 -14.80
N GLY A 84 5.95 -1.35 -15.05
CA GLY A 84 4.76 -0.49 -14.97
C GLY A 84 4.53 0.06 -13.55
N PHE A 85 4.79 -0.74 -12.52
CA PHE A 85 4.72 -0.31 -11.13
C PHE A 85 5.79 0.76 -10.77
N LEU A 86 6.98 0.67 -11.38
CA LEU A 86 8.09 1.62 -11.22
C LEU A 86 7.93 2.86 -12.11
N GLN A 87 7.02 2.83 -13.10
CA GLN A 87 6.88 3.89 -14.09
C GLN A 87 6.47 5.21 -13.45
N ARG A 88 7.27 6.26 -13.68
CA ARG A 88 6.88 7.61 -13.32
C ARG A 88 6.02 8.23 -14.43
N TRP A 89 4.89 8.74 -14.04
CA TRP A 89 3.96 9.45 -14.91
C TRP A 89 4.30 10.94 -14.95
N VAL A 90 4.11 11.57 -16.10
CA VAL A 90 4.37 13.00 -16.30
C VAL A 90 3.12 13.70 -16.81
N VAL A 91 3.03 14.99 -16.56
CA VAL A 91 1.90 15.83 -17.03
C VAL A 91 1.89 15.90 -18.56
N ALA A 92 0.71 15.85 -19.17
CA ALA A 92 0.51 16.02 -20.60
C ALA A 92 0.60 17.51 -21.01
N PRO A 93 1.06 17.83 -22.26
CA PRO A 93 1.75 16.93 -23.18
C PRO A 93 3.25 16.79 -22.85
N SER A 94 3.84 15.65 -23.11
CA SER A 94 5.26 15.40 -22.88
C SER A 94 5.87 14.57 -24.02
N ILE A 95 7.17 14.71 -24.26
CA ILE A 95 7.94 13.87 -25.18
C ILE A 95 8.52 12.63 -24.49
N LEU A 96 8.31 12.48 -23.17
CA LEU A 96 8.98 11.46 -22.34
C LEU A 96 8.20 10.15 -22.20
N GLY A 97 7.26 9.84 -23.09
CA GLY A 97 6.55 8.57 -23.06
C GLY A 97 5.24 8.63 -22.29
N LEU A 98 5.05 7.83 -21.25
CA LEU A 98 3.79 7.76 -20.51
C LEU A 98 3.49 9.10 -19.81
N TRP A 99 2.57 9.85 -20.38
CA TRP A 99 1.99 11.06 -19.82
C TRP A 99 0.52 10.85 -19.50
N GLY A 100 0.00 11.70 -18.65
CA GLY A 100 -1.35 11.61 -18.13
C GLY A 100 -1.38 11.61 -16.61
N ARG A 101 -0.24 12.01 -15.94
CA ARG A 101 -0.34 12.43 -14.56
C ARG A 101 -1.29 13.61 -14.49
N GLY A 102 -2.29 13.52 -13.64
CA GLY A 102 -3.35 14.51 -13.52
C GLY A 102 -2.84 15.90 -13.13
N PRO A 103 -3.66 16.91 -13.34
CA PRO A 103 -3.34 18.28 -12.95
C PRO A 103 -3.12 18.44 -11.46
N THR A 104 -3.77 17.59 -10.63
CA THR A 104 -3.52 17.44 -9.18
C THR A 104 -3.26 15.98 -8.85
N SER A 105 -2.35 15.73 -7.92
CA SER A 105 -1.92 14.37 -7.55
C SER A 105 -1.22 14.34 -6.18
N ASN A 106 -0.88 13.14 -5.70
CA ASN A 106 -0.06 12.93 -4.52
C ASN A 106 1.24 12.18 -4.82
N GLY A 107 1.50 11.85 -6.08
CA GLY A 107 2.71 11.18 -6.50
C GLY A 107 2.81 11.06 -8.02
N GLU A 108 3.90 10.46 -8.48
CA GLU A 108 4.19 10.25 -9.91
C GLU A 108 4.31 8.75 -10.25
N ALA A 109 4.48 7.89 -9.24
CA ALA A 109 4.61 6.45 -9.38
C ALA A 109 4.05 5.70 -8.17
N CYS A 110 3.66 4.44 -8.34
CA CYS A 110 3.23 3.59 -7.22
C CYS A 110 4.30 3.47 -6.12
N THR A 111 5.58 3.52 -6.52
CA THR A 111 6.73 3.44 -5.61
C THR A 111 6.93 4.66 -4.73
N ASP A 112 6.32 5.79 -5.02
CA ASP A 112 6.39 6.97 -4.15
C ASP A 112 5.69 6.68 -2.81
N CYS A 113 4.64 5.86 -2.83
CA CYS A 113 3.91 5.41 -1.64
C CYS A 113 4.30 3.99 -1.18
N HIS A 114 4.63 3.09 -2.12
CA HIS A 114 4.92 1.68 -1.89
C HIS A 114 6.38 1.35 -2.24
N ASP A 115 7.33 2.06 -1.62
CA ASP A 115 8.75 1.80 -1.85
C ASP A 115 9.09 0.33 -1.57
N ASN A 116 9.74 -0.34 -2.54
CA ASN A 116 10.02 -1.78 -2.54
C ASN A 116 8.79 -2.69 -2.31
N GLY A 117 7.56 -2.21 -2.64
CA GLY A 117 6.31 -2.91 -2.31
C GLY A 117 5.97 -2.87 -0.82
N GLY A 118 6.71 -2.10 -0.04
CA GLY A 118 6.60 -1.97 1.40
C GLY A 118 5.47 -1.04 1.83
N ARG A 119 5.46 -0.79 3.12
CA ARG A 119 4.49 0.07 3.79
C ARG A 119 4.96 1.52 3.76
N GLY A 120 4.06 2.46 3.53
CA GLY A 120 4.31 3.88 3.71
C GLY A 120 4.66 4.26 5.15
N ARG A 121 5.23 5.43 5.32
CA ARG A 121 5.56 5.99 6.63
C ARG A 121 4.80 7.29 6.90
N ALA A 122 4.55 7.56 8.17
CA ALA A 122 4.08 8.86 8.61
C ALA A 122 5.23 9.86 8.70
N PRO A 123 4.98 11.16 8.47
CA PRO A 123 6.00 12.20 8.69
C PRO A 123 6.41 12.26 10.17
N SER A 124 7.64 12.69 10.41
CA SER A 124 8.18 12.83 11.76
C SER A 124 7.60 14.05 12.51
N GLY A 125 7.10 15.03 11.78
CA GLY A 125 6.51 16.25 12.31
C GLY A 125 5.86 17.12 11.24
N PRO A 126 5.31 18.28 11.62
CA PRO A 126 4.47 19.12 10.78
C PRO A 126 5.20 19.83 9.62
N GLU A 127 6.53 19.83 9.63
CA GLU A 127 7.35 20.43 8.57
C GLU A 127 7.78 19.43 7.50
N GLU A 128 7.52 18.15 7.72
CA GLU A 128 7.78 17.10 6.74
C GLU A 128 6.53 16.86 5.88
N SER A 129 6.68 16.91 4.56
CA SER A 129 5.60 16.64 3.61
C SER A 129 5.12 15.20 3.68
N LEU A 130 3.87 14.96 3.32
CA LEU A 130 3.29 13.63 3.18
C LEU A 130 3.82 12.97 1.90
N GLN A 131 4.68 11.97 2.03
CA GLN A 131 5.24 11.26 0.86
C GLN A 131 4.47 9.97 0.56
N SER A 132 4.17 9.19 1.58
CA SER A 132 3.51 7.89 1.46
C SER A 132 2.35 7.75 2.44
N MET A 133 1.75 8.89 2.73
CA MET A 133 0.53 9.05 3.53
C MET A 133 -0.43 9.96 2.77
N LEU A 134 -1.70 9.64 2.80
CA LEU A 134 -2.78 10.40 2.18
C LEU A 134 -3.73 10.93 3.25
N VAL A 135 -4.40 12.05 2.99
CA VAL A 135 -5.49 12.55 3.83
C VAL A 135 -6.80 12.42 3.07
N ARG A 136 -7.62 11.46 3.49
CA ARG A 136 -8.99 11.30 2.97
C ARG A 136 -9.91 12.35 3.59
N LEU A 137 -10.81 12.85 2.74
CA LEU A 137 -11.78 13.89 3.09
C LEU A 137 -13.19 13.36 2.91
N SER A 138 -14.12 13.80 3.73
CA SER A 138 -15.55 13.63 3.47
C SER A 138 -16.36 14.60 4.35
N ILE A 139 -17.60 14.85 3.93
CA ILE A 139 -18.58 15.62 4.69
C ILE A 139 -19.74 14.73 5.16
N PRO A 140 -20.54 15.15 6.13
CA PRO A 140 -21.68 14.38 6.61
C PRO A 140 -22.66 13.98 5.50
N GLY A 141 -23.19 12.77 5.61
CA GLY A 141 -24.10 12.15 4.64
C GLY A 141 -23.39 11.11 3.78
N SER A 142 -24.14 10.46 2.90
CA SER A 142 -23.64 9.46 1.96
C SER A 142 -23.55 10.03 0.56
N GLY A 143 -22.52 9.67 -0.15
CA GLY A 143 -22.35 9.87 -1.58
C GLY A 143 -23.06 8.78 -2.41
N LEU A 144 -22.64 8.62 -3.67
CA LEU A 144 -23.18 7.60 -4.57
C LEU A 144 -22.94 6.21 -4.00
N TYR A 145 -23.94 5.34 -4.11
CA TYR A 145 -23.88 3.93 -3.69
C TYR A 145 -23.45 3.71 -2.23
N GLY A 146 -23.67 4.72 -1.36
CA GLY A 146 -23.31 4.61 0.06
C GLY A 146 -21.83 4.93 0.37
N ALA A 147 -21.05 5.34 -0.62
CA ALA A 147 -19.68 5.82 -0.42
C ALA A 147 -19.63 7.08 0.46
N PRO A 148 -18.49 7.43 1.06
CA PRO A 148 -18.32 8.72 1.72
C PRO A 148 -18.67 9.87 0.78
N ARG A 149 -19.33 10.90 1.30
CA ARG A 149 -19.67 12.10 0.52
C ARG A 149 -18.43 12.99 0.41
N PRO A 150 -17.91 13.29 -0.79
CA PRO A 150 -16.71 14.11 -0.94
C PRO A 150 -16.94 15.57 -0.54
N ASP A 151 -15.86 16.28 -0.19
CA ASP A 151 -15.88 17.74 -0.08
C ASP A 151 -16.10 18.36 -1.47
N PRO A 152 -16.98 19.35 -1.63
CA PRO A 152 -17.30 19.92 -2.94
C PRO A 152 -16.12 20.67 -3.60
N ASN A 153 -15.14 21.12 -2.82
CA ASN A 153 -13.99 21.88 -3.31
C ASN A 153 -12.72 21.04 -3.48
N TYR A 154 -12.61 19.91 -2.73
CA TYR A 154 -11.38 19.13 -2.59
C TYR A 154 -11.58 17.62 -2.83
N GLY A 155 -12.77 17.20 -3.23
CA GLY A 155 -13.03 15.78 -3.48
C GLY A 155 -13.02 14.92 -2.19
N ASP A 156 -12.61 13.66 -2.33
CA ASP A 156 -12.56 12.70 -1.23
C ASP A 156 -11.13 12.47 -0.69
N GLN A 157 -10.13 13.13 -1.30
CA GLN A 157 -8.71 13.07 -0.93
C GLN A 157 -8.04 14.42 -1.22
N LEU A 158 -7.25 14.94 -0.29
CA LEU A 158 -6.45 16.14 -0.52
C LEU A 158 -5.31 15.83 -1.49
N GLN A 159 -5.15 16.66 -2.52
CA GLN A 159 -4.06 16.55 -3.50
C GLN A 159 -2.98 17.60 -3.19
N GLU A 160 -1.79 17.12 -2.81
CA GLU A 160 -0.69 17.99 -2.37
C GLU A 160 0.24 18.44 -3.49
N GLU A 161 0.05 17.94 -4.71
CA GLU A 161 0.81 18.33 -5.89
C GLU A 161 -0.09 18.92 -6.96
N GLY A 162 0.46 19.84 -7.75
CA GLY A 162 -0.19 20.50 -8.86
C GLY A 162 0.77 20.69 -10.03
N ILE A 163 0.38 21.53 -11.00
CA ILE A 163 1.24 21.90 -12.14
C ILE A 163 1.82 23.29 -11.90
N LEU A 164 3.12 23.36 -11.69
CA LEU A 164 3.81 24.60 -11.39
C LEU A 164 3.45 25.74 -12.36
N GLY A 165 2.94 26.84 -11.80
CA GLY A 165 2.54 28.04 -12.55
C GLY A 165 1.22 27.92 -13.31
N ARG A 166 0.51 26.76 -13.27
CA ARG A 166 -0.77 26.55 -13.96
C ARG A 166 -1.88 26.10 -13.02
N VAL A 167 -1.65 25.03 -12.27
CA VAL A 167 -2.61 24.48 -11.32
C VAL A 167 -1.96 24.42 -9.96
N PRO A 168 -2.45 25.13 -8.94
CA PRO A 168 -1.91 25.03 -7.60
C PRO A 168 -2.21 23.66 -6.99
N PRO A 169 -1.40 23.15 -6.04
CA PRO A 169 -1.83 22.07 -5.16
C PRO A 169 -3.12 22.48 -4.45
N GLU A 170 -3.93 21.51 -4.06
CA GLU A 170 -5.18 21.79 -3.32
C GLU A 170 -4.91 22.38 -1.93
N GLY A 171 -3.83 21.96 -1.33
CA GLY A 171 -3.36 22.38 -0.02
C GLY A 171 -2.28 21.45 0.47
N HIS A 172 -1.89 21.59 1.74
CA HIS A 172 -0.93 20.74 2.41
C HIS A 172 -1.45 20.25 3.75
N ALA A 173 -1.14 19.00 4.10
CA ALA A 173 -1.45 18.46 5.41
C ALA A 173 -0.21 18.39 6.28
N ALA A 174 -0.33 18.83 7.52
CA ALA A 174 0.70 18.74 8.54
C ALA A 174 0.26 17.80 9.65
N ILE A 175 1.14 16.89 10.07
CA ILE A 175 0.86 15.94 11.14
C ILE A 175 1.61 16.39 12.41
N HIS A 176 0.85 16.76 13.41
CA HIS A 176 1.38 17.11 14.74
C HIS A 176 1.28 15.91 15.67
N TRP A 177 2.37 15.57 16.31
CA TRP A 177 2.42 14.47 17.27
C TRP A 177 2.35 15.00 18.71
N SER A 178 1.46 14.44 19.51
CA SER A 178 1.45 14.62 20.97
C SER A 178 1.77 13.29 21.64
N GLU A 179 2.76 13.29 22.54
CA GLU A 179 3.17 12.08 23.25
C GLU A 179 2.47 11.96 24.60
N PHE A 180 2.20 10.72 25.00
CA PHE A 180 1.75 10.35 26.33
C PHE A 180 2.34 9.00 26.71
N THR A 181 2.23 8.61 27.97
CA THR A 181 2.84 7.39 28.49
C THR A 181 1.79 6.37 28.93
N VAL A 182 2.09 5.10 28.73
CA VAL A 182 1.35 3.96 29.26
C VAL A 182 2.28 3.15 30.15
N ALA A 183 1.88 2.92 31.41
CA ALA A 183 2.61 2.06 32.33
C ALA A 183 2.16 0.59 32.14
N LEU A 184 3.13 -0.30 32.06
CA LEU A 184 2.92 -1.74 32.13
C LEU A 184 2.94 -2.20 33.59
N ASP A 185 2.41 -3.39 33.86
CA ASP A 185 2.23 -3.83 35.26
C ASP A 185 3.55 -4.15 35.98
N ASP A 186 4.62 -4.37 35.25
CA ASP A 186 5.99 -4.52 35.81
C ASP A 186 6.73 -3.18 36.01
N GLY A 187 6.08 -2.05 35.73
CA GLY A 187 6.63 -0.70 35.90
C GLY A 187 7.34 -0.14 34.67
N GLU A 188 7.47 -0.90 33.58
CA GLU A 188 7.99 -0.38 32.31
C GLU A 188 7.05 0.72 31.76
N ILE A 189 7.62 1.81 31.25
CA ILE A 189 6.88 2.94 30.68
C ILE A 189 7.07 2.95 29.18
N VAL A 190 5.98 2.84 28.42
CA VAL A 190 5.97 2.94 26.97
C VAL A 190 5.41 4.32 26.57
N ARG A 191 6.11 5.02 25.67
CA ARG A 191 5.63 6.28 25.10
C ARG A 191 4.82 5.99 23.85
N LEU A 192 3.62 6.52 23.80
CA LEU A 192 2.75 6.48 22.60
C LEU A 192 2.62 7.90 22.05
N ARG A 193 2.29 8.02 20.76
CA ARG A 193 2.05 9.33 20.13
C ARG A 193 0.71 9.35 19.40
N ARG A 194 -0.04 10.45 19.56
CA ARG A 194 -1.33 10.69 18.90
C ARG A 194 -1.17 11.74 17.81
N PRO A 195 -1.68 11.49 16.59
CA PRO A 195 -1.65 12.48 15.53
C PRO A 195 -2.78 13.50 15.67
N ARG A 196 -2.51 14.74 15.24
CA ARG A 196 -3.49 15.76 14.90
C ARG A 196 -3.17 16.26 13.49
N ILE A 197 -4.16 16.18 12.61
CA ILE A 197 -4.06 16.66 11.24
C ILE A 197 -4.40 18.14 11.21
N GLU A 198 -3.61 18.92 10.49
CA GLU A 198 -3.88 20.31 10.17
C GLU A 198 -3.77 20.49 8.66
N LEU A 199 -4.81 21.01 8.02
CA LEU A 199 -4.81 21.34 6.58
C LEU A 199 -4.45 22.82 6.42
N ARG A 200 -3.49 23.09 5.53
CA ARG A 200 -2.88 24.42 5.34
C ARG A 200 -2.94 24.83 3.88
N GLU A 201 -2.84 26.10 3.60
CA GLU A 201 -2.65 26.68 2.26
C GLU A 201 -3.70 26.21 1.25
N LEU A 202 -4.96 26.10 1.70
CA LEU A 202 -6.09 25.64 0.89
C LEU A 202 -6.34 26.60 -0.28
N ALA A 203 -6.12 26.13 -1.52
CA ALA A 203 -6.14 26.97 -2.72
C ALA A 203 -7.56 27.26 -3.27
N PHE A 204 -8.54 26.42 -2.94
CA PHE A 204 -9.90 26.47 -3.54
C PHE A 204 -10.99 26.87 -2.55
N GLY A 205 -10.63 27.72 -1.58
CA GLY A 205 -11.54 28.23 -0.56
C GLY A 205 -11.64 27.34 0.69
N PRO A 206 -12.57 27.63 1.61
CA PRO A 206 -12.69 26.89 2.85
C PRO A 206 -13.24 25.47 2.61
N LEU A 207 -12.85 24.57 3.48
CA LEU A 207 -13.46 23.24 3.57
C LEU A 207 -14.94 23.35 3.94
N ALA A 208 -15.75 22.44 3.47
CA ALA A 208 -17.16 22.40 3.80
C ALA A 208 -17.39 22.18 5.31
N PRO A 209 -18.49 22.72 5.87
CA PRO A 209 -18.82 22.51 7.29
C PRO A 209 -18.96 21.04 7.63
N GLY A 210 -18.37 20.64 8.75
CA GLY A 210 -18.41 19.24 9.22
C GLY A 210 -17.44 18.32 8.50
N ILE A 211 -16.40 18.87 7.84
CA ILE A 211 -15.34 18.07 7.22
C ILE A 211 -14.78 17.01 8.19
N MET A 212 -14.63 15.81 7.69
CA MET A 212 -14.00 14.68 8.38
C MET A 212 -12.73 14.31 7.62
N THR A 213 -11.64 14.15 8.34
CA THR A 213 -10.32 13.84 7.78
C THR A 213 -9.79 12.52 8.32
N SER A 214 -9.07 11.77 7.49
CA SER A 214 -8.44 10.52 7.87
C SER A 214 -7.08 10.39 7.21
N ALA A 215 -6.01 10.45 8.01
CA ALA A 215 -4.65 10.20 7.53
C ALA A 215 -4.43 8.69 7.38
N ARG A 216 -3.91 8.26 6.22
CA ARG A 216 -3.71 6.85 5.90
C ARG A 216 -2.38 6.63 5.21
N VAL A 217 -1.50 5.84 5.83
CA VAL A 217 -0.25 5.39 5.20
C VAL A 217 -0.55 4.28 4.18
N ALA A 218 0.23 4.22 3.12
CA ALA A 218 0.13 3.15 2.14
C ALA A 218 0.36 1.77 2.80
N PRO A 219 -0.51 0.76 2.61
CA PRO A 219 -0.28 -0.59 3.14
C PRO A 219 0.78 -1.34 2.33
N PRO A 220 1.45 -2.37 2.91
CA PRO A 220 2.36 -3.22 2.15
C PRO A 220 1.60 -4.06 1.12
N LEU A 221 2.27 -4.42 0.01
CA LEU A 221 1.68 -5.16 -1.11
C LEU A 221 1.85 -6.67 -1.01
N VAL A 222 2.44 -7.18 0.07
CA VAL A 222 2.69 -8.62 0.28
C VAL A 222 1.40 -9.43 0.12
N GLY A 223 1.40 -10.38 -0.81
CA GLY A 223 0.32 -11.36 -0.96
C GLY A 223 -1.06 -10.78 -1.32
N VAL A 224 -1.14 -9.53 -1.82
CA VAL A 224 -2.44 -8.89 -2.11
C VAL A 224 -3.29 -9.68 -3.12
N GLY A 225 -2.67 -10.39 -4.07
CA GLY A 225 -3.37 -11.27 -5.00
C GLY A 225 -4.01 -12.48 -4.33
N LEU A 226 -3.39 -13.01 -3.27
CA LEU A 226 -3.98 -14.08 -2.47
C LEU A 226 -5.14 -13.58 -1.63
N LEU A 227 -5.09 -12.34 -1.13
CA LEU A 227 -6.23 -11.73 -0.44
C LEU A 227 -7.40 -11.48 -1.40
N ASP A 228 -7.11 -11.10 -2.66
CA ASP A 228 -8.12 -10.96 -3.71
C ASP A 228 -8.80 -12.31 -4.04
N ALA A 229 -8.06 -13.40 -3.94
CA ALA A 229 -8.53 -14.76 -4.16
C ALA A 229 -9.34 -15.37 -2.99
N VAL A 230 -9.39 -14.73 -1.81
CA VAL A 230 -10.26 -15.19 -0.71
C VAL A 230 -11.73 -14.99 -1.11
N SER A 231 -12.53 -16.04 -1.04
CA SER A 231 -13.94 -15.97 -1.47
C SER A 231 -14.83 -15.20 -0.48
N ASP A 232 -15.98 -14.71 -0.97
CA ASP A 232 -16.99 -14.07 -0.11
C ASP A 232 -17.46 -15.03 0.99
N GLU A 233 -17.61 -16.32 0.67
CA GLU A 233 -18.02 -17.36 1.62
C GLU A 233 -16.99 -17.52 2.75
N ALA A 234 -15.69 -17.47 2.43
CA ALA A 234 -14.63 -17.55 3.44
C ALA A 234 -14.66 -16.34 4.40
N ILE A 235 -14.91 -15.13 3.88
CA ILE A 235 -15.05 -13.92 4.69
C ILE A 235 -16.32 -14.00 5.56
N LEU A 236 -17.44 -14.47 5.03
CA LEU A 236 -18.68 -14.67 5.79
C LEU A 236 -18.51 -15.75 6.86
N ALA A 237 -17.78 -16.82 6.58
CA ALA A 237 -17.43 -17.83 7.57
C ALA A 237 -16.52 -17.25 8.68
N SER A 238 -15.61 -16.35 8.37
CA SER A 238 -14.80 -15.61 9.34
C SER A 238 -15.69 -14.76 10.25
N ALA A 239 -16.70 -14.06 9.71
CA ALA A 239 -17.65 -13.30 10.49
C ALA A 239 -18.51 -14.20 11.42
N ALA A 240 -18.87 -15.40 10.97
CA ALA A 240 -19.58 -16.37 11.82
C ALA A 240 -18.68 -16.85 12.98
N ARG A 241 -17.38 -17.13 12.71
CA ARG A 241 -16.42 -17.50 13.76
C ARG A 241 -16.17 -16.36 14.75
N SER A 242 -16.06 -15.12 14.27
CA SER A 242 -15.93 -13.93 15.12
C SER A 242 -17.09 -13.84 16.11
N ARG A 243 -18.34 -13.98 15.63
CA ARG A 243 -19.54 -13.99 16.50
C ARG A 243 -19.54 -15.13 17.51
N ALA A 244 -19.12 -16.34 17.11
CA ALA A 244 -19.05 -17.50 18.01
C ALA A 244 -18.02 -17.29 19.14
N ARG A 245 -17.05 -16.41 18.96
CA ARG A 245 -16.06 -16.00 19.98
C ARG A 245 -16.50 -14.76 20.78
N GLY A 246 -17.71 -14.25 20.57
CA GLY A 246 -18.23 -13.06 21.25
C GLY A 246 -17.76 -11.72 20.67
N LEU A 247 -17.07 -11.75 19.53
CA LEU A 247 -16.64 -10.56 18.80
C LEU A 247 -17.71 -10.10 17.78
N ARG A 248 -17.56 -8.89 17.26
CA ARG A 248 -18.52 -8.26 16.34
C ARG A 248 -17.97 -8.04 14.94
N GLY A 249 -16.93 -8.78 14.59
CA GLY A 249 -16.31 -8.71 13.25
C GLY A 249 -17.37 -8.87 12.14
N ARG A 250 -17.32 -7.95 11.16
CA ARG A 250 -18.28 -7.91 10.07
C ARG A 250 -17.62 -7.49 8.76
N PRO A 251 -18.07 -8.00 7.60
CA PRO A 251 -17.59 -7.50 6.32
C PRO A 251 -18.07 -6.06 6.08
N ASN A 252 -17.28 -5.25 5.39
CA ASN A 252 -17.78 -4.03 4.78
C ASN A 252 -18.55 -4.39 3.50
N ARG A 253 -19.70 -3.73 3.25
CA ARG A 253 -20.44 -3.80 2.00
C ARG A 253 -20.19 -2.53 1.22
N VAL A 254 -19.68 -2.69 -0.01
CA VAL A 254 -19.14 -1.59 -0.81
C VAL A 254 -19.61 -1.70 -2.25
N TRP A 255 -19.47 -0.64 -3.02
CA TRP A 255 -19.79 -0.68 -4.44
C TRP A 255 -18.60 -1.24 -5.24
N ASP A 256 -18.87 -2.29 -6.01
CA ASP A 256 -17.95 -2.82 -7.02
C ASP A 256 -18.20 -2.07 -8.34
N LEU A 257 -17.32 -1.13 -8.63
CA LEU A 257 -17.37 -0.32 -9.84
C LEU A 257 -17.14 -1.16 -11.10
N ILE A 258 -16.36 -2.24 -10.98
CA ILE A 258 -16.01 -3.10 -12.12
C ILE A 258 -17.20 -3.94 -12.56
N ASN A 259 -17.97 -4.45 -11.59
CA ASN A 259 -19.11 -5.34 -11.82
C ASN A 259 -20.47 -4.66 -11.59
N GLU A 260 -20.48 -3.35 -11.27
CA GLU A 260 -21.68 -2.52 -11.04
C GLU A 260 -22.67 -3.13 -10.03
N ARG A 261 -22.16 -3.58 -8.89
CA ARG A 261 -22.97 -4.21 -7.84
C ARG A 261 -22.39 -3.97 -6.44
N GLU A 262 -23.22 -4.22 -5.42
CA GLU A 262 -22.72 -4.35 -4.04
C GLU A 262 -21.86 -5.61 -3.90
N ALA A 263 -20.71 -5.50 -3.22
CA ALA A 263 -19.79 -6.59 -2.96
C ALA A 263 -19.19 -6.50 -1.55
N ILE A 264 -18.49 -7.56 -1.12
CA ILE A 264 -17.70 -7.55 0.11
C ILE A 264 -16.35 -6.88 -0.15
N GLY A 265 -16.06 -5.86 0.66
CA GLY A 265 -14.78 -5.16 0.63
C GLY A 265 -13.63 -6.01 1.21
N ARG A 266 -12.44 -5.87 0.60
CA ARG A 266 -11.21 -6.60 0.98
C ARG A 266 -10.02 -5.66 1.18
N PHE A 267 -9.95 -4.60 0.39
CA PHE A 267 -8.80 -3.69 0.33
C PHE A 267 -9.10 -2.34 1.00
N GLY A 268 -8.04 -1.56 1.20
CA GLY A 268 -8.09 -0.35 2.00
C GLY A 268 -8.12 -0.62 3.50
N HIS A 269 -7.85 0.39 4.32
CA HIS A 269 -7.80 0.26 5.78
C HIS A 269 -9.16 -0.04 6.42
N LYS A 270 -10.25 0.29 5.73
CA LYS A 270 -11.64 0.02 6.16
C LYS A 270 -12.35 -0.98 5.25
N ALA A 271 -11.61 -1.84 4.54
CA ALA A 271 -12.18 -2.78 3.58
C ALA A 271 -13.17 -2.07 2.61
N ASN A 272 -12.80 -0.93 2.09
CA ASN A 272 -13.67 -0.07 1.29
C ASN A 272 -13.59 -0.32 -0.23
N VAL A 273 -12.75 -1.29 -0.67
CA VAL A 273 -12.62 -1.69 -2.07
C VAL A 273 -12.74 -3.21 -2.19
N PRO A 274 -13.55 -3.74 -3.15
CA PRO A 274 -13.90 -5.15 -3.19
C PRO A 274 -12.87 -6.04 -3.88
N ASN A 275 -12.12 -5.54 -4.87
CA ASN A 275 -11.18 -6.31 -5.66
C ASN A 275 -9.94 -5.51 -6.04
N LEU A 276 -8.89 -6.24 -6.45
CA LEU A 276 -7.58 -5.65 -6.72
C LEU A 276 -7.56 -4.78 -7.98
N LEU A 277 -8.39 -5.09 -8.99
CA LEU A 277 -8.51 -4.26 -10.19
C LEU A 277 -9.03 -2.86 -9.81
N GLN A 278 -10.14 -2.80 -9.08
CA GLN A 278 -10.68 -1.51 -8.62
C GLN A 278 -9.70 -0.78 -7.71
N GLN A 279 -8.98 -1.49 -6.81
CA GLN A 279 -7.97 -0.86 -5.95
C GLN A 279 -6.87 -0.18 -6.78
N ILE A 280 -6.39 -0.83 -7.83
CA ILE A 280 -5.31 -0.30 -8.68
C ILE A 280 -5.80 0.86 -9.54
N VAL A 281 -6.95 0.73 -10.21
CA VAL A 281 -7.45 1.82 -11.06
C VAL A 281 -7.88 3.04 -10.24
N THR A 282 -8.37 2.82 -9.01
CA THR A 282 -8.65 3.91 -8.06
C THR A 282 -7.36 4.61 -7.64
N ALA A 283 -6.28 3.87 -7.36
CA ALA A 283 -4.99 4.48 -7.00
C ALA A 283 -4.39 5.27 -8.17
N TYR A 284 -4.50 4.77 -9.41
CA TYR A 284 -4.10 5.57 -10.58
C TYR A 284 -4.87 6.88 -10.68
N HIS A 285 -6.18 6.85 -10.45
CA HIS A 285 -7.02 8.04 -10.53
C HIS A 285 -6.82 8.99 -9.33
N GLU A 286 -6.95 8.48 -8.11
CA GLU A 286 -6.94 9.30 -6.89
C GLU A 286 -5.54 9.79 -6.51
N ASP A 287 -4.50 8.96 -6.71
CA ASP A 287 -3.16 9.27 -6.22
C ASP A 287 -2.28 9.90 -7.30
N LEU A 288 -2.46 9.52 -8.59
CA LEU A 288 -1.67 9.99 -9.72
C LEU A 288 -2.47 10.88 -10.69
N GLY A 289 -3.80 10.96 -10.53
CA GLY A 289 -4.69 11.72 -11.41
C GLY A 289 -4.86 11.10 -12.81
N VAL A 290 -4.48 9.82 -13.01
CA VAL A 290 -4.49 9.17 -14.33
C VAL A 290 -5.88 8.64 -14.66
N THR A 291 -6.45 9.10 -15.77
CA THR A 291 -7.76 8.67 -16.27
C THR A 291 -7.75 7.24 -16.82
N SER A 292 -8.88 6.58 -16.75
CA SER A 292 -9.05 5.21 -17.23
C SER A 292 -10.47 4.98 -17.78
N PHE A 293 -10.73 3.78 -18.31
CA PHE A 293 -12.08 3.38 -18.72
C PHE A 293 -13.12 3.51 -17.58
N TRP A 294 -12.70 3.22 -16.34
CA TRP A 294 -13.59 3.29 -15.15
C TRP A 294 -13.64 4.68 -14.52
N PHE A 295 -12.64 5.49 -14.73
CA PHE A 295 -12.53 6.89 -14.29
C PHE A 295 -12.16 7.75 -15.49
N PRO A 296 -13.16 8.09 -16.36
CA PRO A 296 -12.89 8.80 -17.61
C PRO A 296 -12.62 10.30 -17.45
N GLU A 297 -13.04 10.88 -16.34
CA GLU A 297 -12.87 12.31 -16.04
C GLU A 297 -11.63 12.54 -15.20
N GLU A 298 -11.01 13.72 -15.36
CA GLU A 298 -9.94 14.16 -14.47
C GLU A 298 -10.41 14.28 -13.01
N ASN A 299 -9.52 14.07 -12.07
CA ASN A 299 -9.80 14.21 -10.63
C ASN A 299 -9.85 15.69 -10.21
N CYS A 300 -10.77 16.46 -10.84
CA CYS A 300 -10.91 17.90 -10.65
C CYS A 300 -12.32 18.24 -10.15
N PRO A 301 -12.51 18.60 -8.87
CA PRO A 301 -13.77 19.20 -8.42
C PRO A 301 -14.19 20.40 -9.27
N HIS A 302 -15.49 20.60 -9.47
CA HIS A 302 -16.03 21.62 -10.40
C HIS A 302 -15.53 23.05 -10.17
N ILE A 303 -15.18 23.41 -8.95
CA ILE A 303 -14.67 24.74 -8.63
C ILE A 303 -13.22 24.93 -9.12
N GLN A 304 -12.51 23.86 -9.37
CA GLN A 304 -11.10 23.86 -9.78
C GLN A 304 -10.97 24.01 -11.29
N THR A 305 -11.41 25.16 -11.81
CA THR A 305 -11.49 25.43 -13.27
C THR A 305 -10.14 25.38 -13.97
N ALA A 306 -9.04 25.74 -13.29
CA ALA A 306 -7.69 25.62 -13.83
C ALA A 306 -7.29 24.15 -14.02
N CYS A 307 -7.65 23.27 -13.08
CA CYS A 307 -7.48 21.84 -13.18
C CYS A 307 -8.23 21.27 -14.39
N ALA A 308 -9.53 21.57 -14.49
CA ALA A 308 -10.37 21.10 -15.58
C ALA A 308 -10.00 21.66 -16.98
N ALA A 309 -9.20 22.73 -17.05
CA ALA A 309 -8.75 23.34 -18.30
C ALA A 309 -7.43 22.74 -18.83
N GLU A 310 -6.75 21.91 -18.06
CA GLU A 310 -5.51 21.28 -18.50
C GLU A 310 -5.77 20.25 -19.63
N PRO A 311 -4.89 20.15 -20.61
CA PRO A 311 -5.04 19.19 -21.68
C PRO A 311 -4.85 17.76 -21.17
N PRO A 312 -5.80 16.83 -21.45
CA PRO A 312 -5.65 15.43 -21.08
C PRO A 312 -4.52 14.77 -21.87
N GLY A 313 -3.93 13.71 -21.31
CA GLY A 313 -2.89 12.92 -21.97
C GLY A 313 -3.44 12.01 -23.09
N GLY A 314 -4.74 11.79 -23.13
CA GLY A 314 -5.44 10.98 -24.12
C GLY A 314 -6.91 10.82 -23.78
N HIS A 315 -7.60 9.90 -24.48
CA HIS A 315 -9.00 9.59 -24.15
C HIS A 315 -9.09 8.79 -22.85
N PHE A 316 -8.22 7.77 -22.71
CA PHE A 316 -7.92 7.08 -21.45
C PHE A 316 -6.41 6.97 -21.36
N GLU A 317 -5.84 7.53 -20.30
CA GLU A 317 -4.39 7.61 -20.10
C GLU A 317 -3.79 6.29 -19.63
N LEU A 318 -4.61 5.46 -18.93
CA LEU A 318 -4.26 4.12 -18.50
C LEU A 318 -4.81 3.06 -19.49
N PRO A 319 -4.05 2.67 -20.53
CA PRO A 319 -4.52 1.69 -21.51
C PRO A 319 -4.40 0.26 -20.96
N SER A 320 -5.34 -0.62 -21.35
CA SER A 320 -5.35 -2.03 -20.92
C SER A 320 -4.02 -2.76 -21.16
N PRO A 321 -3.31 -2.59 -22.29
CA PRO A 321 -2.02 -3.27 -22.49
C PRO A 321 -0.93 -2.90 -21.46
N PHE A 322 -1.06 -1.75 -20.81
CA PHE A 322 -0.20 -1.34 -19.70
C PHE A 322 -0.74 -1.85 -18.36
N LEU A 323 -2.05 -1.76 -18.14
CA LEU A 323 -2.70 -2.14 -16.88
C LEU A 323 -2.63 -3.65 -16.62
N ASP A 324 -2.84 -4.50 -17.64
CA ASP A 324 -2.91 -5.96 -17.48
C ASP A 324 -1.61 -6.56 -16.86
N PRO A 325 -0.39 -6.21 -17.32
CA PRO A 325 0.84 -6.63 -16.67
C PRO A 325 0.98 -6.11 -15.23
N VAL A 326 0.57 -4.87 -14.92
CA VAL A 326 0.60 -4.31 -13.55
C VAL A 326 -0.34 -5.09 -12.63
N LEU A 327 -1.51 -5.46 -13.11
CA LEU A 327 -2.44 -6.32 -12.37
C LEU A 327 -1.84 -7.70 -12.10
N LEU A 328 -1.21 -8.30 -13.11
CA LEU A 328 -0.55 -9.59 -12.90
C LEU A 328 0.61 -9.49 -11.92
N TYR A 329 1.42 -8.43 -12.00
CA TYR A 329 2.46 -8.14 -11.00
C TYR A 329 1.89 -8.15 -9.58
N ALA A 330 0.87 -7.35 -9.31
CA ALA A 330 0.27 -7.27 -7.98
C ALA A 330 -0.37 -8.60 -7.54
N ARG A 331 -1.05 -9.33 -8.45
CA ARG A 331 -1.67 -10.63 -8.17
C ARG A 331 -0.68 -11.74 -7.87
N ALA A 332 0.51 -11.64 -8.43
CA ALA A 332 1.53 -12.69 -8.39
C ALA A 332 2.69 -12.39 -7.42
N LEU A 333 2.56 -11.33 -6.59
CA LEU A 333 3.53 -11.06 -5.53
C LEU A 333 3.54 -12.21 -4.52
N ALA A 334 4.75 -12.73 -4.27
CA ALA A 334 4.97 -13.79 -3.30
C ALA A 334 4.86 -13.30 -1.85
N VAL A 335 4.82 -14.24 -0.92
CA VAL A 335 4.82 -13.99 0.52
C VAL A 335 6.12 -14.52 1.12
N PRO A 336 6.88 -13.72 1.87
CA PRO A 336 8.06 -14.22 2.58
C PRO A 336 7.71 -15.34 3.57
N ALA A 337 8.57 -16.33 3.67
CA ALA A 337 8.45 -17.39 4.65
C ALA A 337 8.53 -16.83 6.08
N ARG A 338 7.89 -17.51 7.02
CA ARG A 338 8.08 -17.23 8.45
C ARG A 338 9.52 -17.55 8.86
N ARG A 339 10.11 -16.63 9.59
CA ARG A 339 11.50 -16.75 10.08
C ARG A 339 11.52 -17.37 11.47
N ASN A 340 12.58 -18.12 11.78
CA ASN A 340 12.84 -18.68 13.11
C ASN A 340 11.66 -19.45 13.73
N ALA A 341 10.80 -20.09 12.89
CA ALA A 341 9.60 -20.79 13.36
C ALA A 341 9.90 -21.95 14.35
N GLY A 342 11.14 -22.49 14.34
CA GLY A 342 11.61 -23.51 15.28
C GLY A 342 12.18 -22.95 16.60
N ASP A 343 12.37 -21.64 16.73
CA ASP A 343 12.90 -21.02 17.93
C ASP A 343 11.88 -21.09 19.08
N THR A 344 12.36 -21.48 20.28
CA THR A 344 11.48 -21.65 21.45
C THR A 344 10.82 -20.35 21.92
N LYS A 345 11.50 -19.21 21.79
CA LYS A 345 10.93 -17.89 22.10
C LYS A 345 9.81 -17.53 21.13
N VAL A 346 10.00 -17.81 19.82
CA VAL A 346 8.99 -17.61 18.78
C VAL A 346 7.78 -18.52 18.99
N GLN A 347 8.00 -19.80 19.35
CA GLN A 347 6.91 -20.74 19.66
C GLN A 347 6.12 -20.33 20.91
N ARG A 348 6.82 -19.86 21.97
CA ARG A 348 6.16 -19.28 23.16
C ARG A 348 5.32 -18.07 22.78
N GLY A 349 5.87 -17.18 21.95
CA GLY A 349 5.14 -16.01 21.45
C GLY A 349 3.89 -16.37 20.68
N ALA A 350 3.93 -17.40 19.82
CA ALA A 350 2.77 -17.91 19.11
C ALA A 350 1.67 -18.44 20.05
N ALA A 351 2.06 -19.14 21.12
CA ALA A 351 1.13 -19.61 22.14
C ALA A 351 0.48 -18.42 22.90
N LEU A 352 1.29 -17.40 23.25
CA LEU A 352 0.82 -16.18 23.90
C LEU A 352 -0.11 -15.37 22.99
N PHE A 353 0.17 -15.29 21.70
CA PHE A 353 -0.70 -14.64 20.71
C PHE A 353 -2.12 -15.24 20.72
N SER A 354 -2.25 -16.55 20.71
CA SER A 354 -3.55 -17.22 20.81
C SER A 354 -4.18 -17.08 22.19
N SER A 355 -3.43 -17.32 23.27
CA SER A 355 -3.99 -17.29 24.63
C SER A 355 -4.43 -15.89 25.07
N SER A 356 -3.87 -14.83 24.47
CA SER A 356 -4.26 -13.45 24.71
C SER A 356 -5.44 -12.98 23.84
N GLY A 357 -5.96 -13.84 22.95
CA GLY A 357 -7.12 -13.52 22.13
C GLY A 357 -6.81 -12.76 20.82
N CYS A 358 -5.54 -12.52 20.48
CA CYS A 358 -5.14 -11.84 19.24
C CYS A 358 -5.64 -12.58 17.99
N ASP A 359 -5.66 -13.92 18.04
CA ASP A 359 -6.15 -14.81 16.98
C ASP A 359 -7.68 -14.73 16.77
N GLY A 360 -8.39 -13.98 17.59
CA GLY A 360 -9.81 -13.69 17.41
C GLY A 360 -10.11 -12.89 16.17
N CYS A 361 -9.22 -11.95 15.84
CA CYS A 361 -9.25 -11.10 14.64
C CYS A 361 -8.12 -11.49 13.68
N HIS A 362 -6.91 -11.65 14.18
CA HIS A 362 -5.74 -12.06 13.40
C HIS A 362 -5.72 -13.59 13.20
N MET A 363 -6.72 -14.10 12.49
CA MET A 363 -6.84 -15.53 12.19
C MET A 363 -5.63 -16.00 11.38
N SER A 364 -4.96 -17.05 11.89
CA SER A 364 -3.72 -17.52 11.30
C SER A 364 -3.87 -18.14 9.91
N THR A 365 -5.06 -18.64 9.56
CA THR A 365 -5.25 -19.46 8.35
C THR A 365 -6.54 -19.08 7.63
N LEU A 366 -6.42 -18.86 6.33
CA LEU A 366 -7.50 -18.76 5.36
C LEU A 366 -7.23 -19.72 4.19
N GLU A 367 -8.27 -20.01 3.42
CA GLU A 367 -8.16 -20.71 2.14
C GLU A 367 -8.70 -19.80 1.04
N THR A 368 -8.01 -19.73 -0.09
CA THR A 368 -8.47 -19.02 -1.27
C THR A 368 -9.52 -19.87 -2.03
N GLY A 369 -10.45 -19.18 -2.69
CA GLY A 369 -11.48 -19.82 -3.52
C GLY A 369 -11.00 -20.05 -4.97
N ASP A 370 -11.96 -20.28 -5.88
CA ASP A 370 -11.71 -20.23 -7.31
C ASP A 370 -11.29 -18.82 -7.73
N TYR A 371 -10.13 -18.69 -8.38
CA TYR A 371 -9.59 -17.39 -8.77
C TYR A 371 -9.14 -17.38 -10.23
N THR A 372 -10.07 -17.10 -11.12
CA THR A 372 -9.85 -17.09 -12.57
C THR A 372 -8.74 -16.13 -13.04
N PRO A 373 -8.54 -14.93 -12.43
CA PRO A 373 -7.49 -14.01 -12.87
C PRO A 373 -6.07 -14.56 -12.73
N LEU A 374 -5.82 -15.45 -11.78
CA LEU A 374 -4.57 -16.18 -11.60
C LEU A 374 -4.88 -17.58 -11.03
N PRO A 375 -5.18 -18.59 -11.86
CA PRO A 375 -5.61 -19.91 -11.40
C PRO A 375 -4.65 -20.57 -10.39
N ALA A 376 -3.34 -20.26 -10.45
CA ALA A 376 -2.37 -20.75 -9.48
C ALA A 376 -2.62 -20.25 -8.04
N ALA A 377 -3.37 -19.16 -7.86
CA ALA A 377 -3.78 -18.66 -6.56
C ALA A 377 -5.06 -19.30 -6.00
N SER A 378 -5.73 -20.17 -6.78
CA SER A 378 -6.91 -20.90 -6.32
C SER A 378 -6.55 -21.99 -5.31
N HIS A 379 -7.42 -22.18 -4.31
CA HIS A 379 -7.34 -23.26 -3.31
C HIS A 379 -6.00 -23.34 -2.58
N GLN A 380 -5.38 -22.17 -2.33
CA GLN A 380 -4.16 -22.08 -1.54
C GLN A 380 -4.49 -21.95 -0.06
N ILE A 381 -3.80 -22.71 0.79
CA ILE A 381 -3.80 -22.48 2.23
C ILE A 381 -2.81 -21.35 2.50
N ILE A 382 -3.31 -20.27 3.07
CA ILE A 382 -2.55 -19.05 3.35
C ILE A 382 -2.58 -18.70 4.82
N HIS A 383 -1.50 -18.07 5.31
CA HIS A 383 -1.36 -17.66 6.71
C HIS A 383 -1.18 -16.14 6.84
N PRO A 384 -2.23 -15.36 6.49
CA PRO A 384 -2.14 -13.91 6.47
C PRO A 384 -2.28 -13.26 7.84
N TYR A 385 -2.74 -14.00 8.85
CA TYR A 385 -3.08 -13.46 10.18
C TYR A 385 -4.06 -12.28 10.09
N THR A 386 -5.17 -12.52 9.43
CA THR A 386 -6.31 -11.59 9.29
C THR A 386 -7.60 -12.38 9.05
N ASP A 387 -8.72 -11.83 9.44
CA ASP A 387 -10.06 -12.31 9.07
C ASP A 387 -10.72 -11.47 7.97
N LEU A 388 -10.05 -10.39 7.52
CA LEU A 388 -10.52 -9.38 6.56
C LEU A 388 -11.78 -8.62 7.00
N LEU A 389 -12.15 -8.67 8.28
CA LEU A 389 -13.35 -8.06 8.82
C LEU A 389 -13.07 -6.68 9.42
N LEU A 390 -14.12 -5.89 9.52
CA LEU A 390 -14.14 -4.66 10.32
C LEU A 390 -14.38 -5.01 11.78
N HIS A 391 -13.59 -4.39 12.65
CA HIS A 391 -13.76 -4.43 14.10
C HIS A 391 -13.77 -3.02 14.68
N ASP A 392 -14.59 -2.79 15.71
CA ASP A 392 -14.59 -1.55 16.49
C ASP A 392 -13.33 -1.53 17.38
N MET A 393 -12.38 -0.67 17.02
CA MET A 393 -11.10 -0.54 17.71
C MET A 393 -11.10 0.54 18.80
N GLY A 394 -12.27 1.05 19.16
CA GLY A 394 -12.45 2.05 20.21
C GLY A 394 -12.12 3.47 19.77
N GLU A 395 -12.35 4.40 20.71
CA GLU A 395 -12.26 5.84 20.45
C GLU A 395 -10.82 6.31 20.16
N ASP A 396 -9.83 5.68 20.78
CA ASP A 396 -8.43 6.08 20.64
C ASP A 396 -7.87 5.85 19.22
N LEU A 397 -8.43 4.91 18.46
CA LEU A 397 -8.09 4.66 17.06
C LEU A 397 -9.10 5.24 16.06
N ALA A 398 -10.15 5.91 16.54
CA ALA A 398 -11.14 6.54 15.66
C ALA A 398 -10.49 7.64 14.81
N ASP A 399 -10.86 7.68 13.51
CA ASP A 399 -10.47 8.75 12.59
C ASP A 399 -11.58 9.80 12.36
N GLY A 400 -12.77 9.59 12.94
CA GLY A 400 -13.92 10.46 12.75
C GLY A 400 -14.65 10.28 11.39
N ARG A 401 -14.10 9.49 10.45
CA ARG A 401 -14.62 9.37 9.07
C ARG A 401 -15.22 7.97 8.82
N PRO A 402 -16.50 7.89 8.40
CA PRO A 402 -17.08 6.63 7.93
C PRO A 402 -16.56 6.27 6.53
N ASP A 403 -16.67 4.97 6.16
CA ASP A 403 -16.31 4.46 4.84
C ASP A 403 -17.27 3.31 4.49
N TYR A 404 -18.36 3.58 3.78
CA TYR A 404 -19.53 2.70 3.59
C TYR A 404 -20.12 2.28 4.95
N LEU A 405 -20.14 0.96 5.26
CA LEU A 405 -20.64 0.47 6.54
C LEU A 405 -19.63 0.56 7.69
N ALA A 406 -18.38 0.89 7.37
CA ALA A 406 -17.38 1.12 8.40
C ALA A 406 -17.60 2.47 9.06
N GLY A 407 -17.86 2.48 10.37
CA GLY A 407 -17.92 3.71 11.17
C GLY A 407 -16.54 4.29 11.48
N PRO A 408 -16.51 5.42 12.20
CA PRO A 408 -15.25 6.10 12.54
C PRO A 408 -14.23 5.24 13.30
N ARG A 409 -14.70 4.29 14.12
CA ARG A 409 -13.86 3.41 14.95
C ARG A 409 -13.55 2.06 14.32
N ASP A 410 -14.15 1.78 13.16
CA ASP A 410 -14.02 0.49 12.51
C ASP A 410 -12.79 0.43 11.60
N TRP A 411 -12.00 -0.61 11.79
CA TRP A 411 -10.83 -0.89 10.98
C TRP A 411 -10.81 -2.34 10.53
N ARG A 412 -10.37 -2.57 9.28
CA ARG A 412 -10.14 -3.93 8.80
C ARG A 412 -8.93 -4.52 9.50
N THR A 413 -9.04 -5.75 9.98
CA THR A 413 -7.88 -6.50 10.50
C THR A 413 -6.79 -6.54 9.42
N ALA A 414 -5.65 -5.91 9.69
CA ALA A 414 -4.52 -5.89 8.77
C ALA A 414 -3.85 -7.26 8.72
N PRO A 415 -3.43 -7.77 7.54
CA PRO A 415 -2.55 -8.92 7.45
C PRO A 415 -1.24 -8.67 8.17
N LEU A 416 -0.69 -9.71 8.84
CA LEU A 416 0.58 -9.60 9.56
C LEU A 416 1.73 -10.33 8.87
N TRP A 417 1.48 -11.09 7.79
CA TRP A 417 2.57 -11.72 7.03
C TRP A 417 3.55 -10.68 6.50
N GLY A 418 4.83 -10.98 6.54
CA GLY A 418 5.88 -10.04 6.17
C GLY A 418 6.19 -8.97 7.22
N LEU A 419 5.41 -8.83 8.31
CA LEU A 419 5.53 -7.73 9.27
C LEU A 419 6.98 -7.50 9.75
N GLY A 420 7.70 -8.57 10.09
CA GLY A 420 9.07 -8.45 10.59
C GLY A 420 10.12 -8.06 9.57
N LEU A 421 9.77 -8.01 8.28
CA LEU A 421 10.67 -7.55 7.22
C LEU A 421 10.46 -6.08 6.84
N SER A 422 9.46 -5.40 7.41
CA SER A 422 9.13 -4.01 7.02
C SER A 422 10.33 -3.08 7.11
N ALA A 423 11.11 -3.13 8.19
CA ALA A 423 12.31 -2.32 8.35
C ALA A 423 13.43 -2.68 7.36
N THR A 424 13.56 -3.96 6.98
CA THR A 424 14.54 -4.42 6.00
C THR A 424 14.16 -3.98 4.59
N VAL A 425 12.86 -4.00 4.26
CA VAL A 425 12.36 -3.71 2.92
C VAL A 425 12.47 -2.21 2.58
N ASN A 426 12.07 -1.33 3.48
CA ASN A 426 12.05 0.12 3.21
C ASN A 426 12.41 1.01 4.40
N GLY A 427 13.15 0.47 5.38
CA GLY A 427 13.65 1.25 6.53
C GLY A 427 12.55 1.69 7.51
N ASN A 428 11.33 1.14 7.39
CA ASN A 428 10.16 1.62 8.12
C ASN A 428 9.47 0.49 8.88
N SER A 429 9.29 0.65 10.19
CA SER A 429 8.56 -0.27 11.07
C SER A 429 7.25 0.31 11.63
N MET A 430 6.81 1.48 11.15
CA MET A 430 5.59 2.12 11.65
C MET A 430 4.36 1.30 11.31
N LEU A 431 3.41 1.23 12.25
CA LEU A 431 2.21 0.40 12.17
C LEU A 431 0.93 1.24 12.40
N LEU A 432 -0.23 0.58 12.28
CA LEU A 432 -1.57 1.15 12.28
C LEU A 432 -1.87 1.97 11.00
N HIS A 433 -3.11 2.42 10.84
CA HIS A 433 -3.56 3.07 9.60
C HIS A 433 -2.85 4.39 9.27
N ASP A 434 -2.32 5.07 10.27
CA ASP A 434 -1.70 6.38 10.17
C ASP A 434 -0.22 6.41 10.61
N GLY A 435 0.38 5.24 10.87
CA GLY A 435 1.77 5.14 11.24
C GLY A 435 2.10 5.67 12.64
N ARG A 436 1.10 5.84 13.52
CA ARG A 436 1.32 6.36 14.88
C ARG A 436 2.15 5.43 15.76
N ALA A 437 2.06 4.13 15.58
CA ALA A 437 2.85 3.15 16.31
C ALA A 437 4.21 2.96 15.63
N ARG A 438 5.29 3.11 16.38
CA ARG A 438 6.68 2.98 15.89
C ARG A 438 7.14 1.53 15.80
N ASP A 439 6.46 0.64 16.54
CA ASP A 439 6.74 -0.80 16.60
C ASP A 439 5.50 -1.61 17.00
N ALA A 440 5.66 -2.93 17.10
CA ALA A 440 4.60 -3.85 17.48
C ALA A 440 4.09 -3.64 18.92
N THR A 441 4.95 -3.27 19.86
CA THR A 441 4.56 -2.98 21.25
C THR A 441 3.60 -1.79 21.31
N GLU A 442 3.95 -0.69 20.65
CA GLU A 442 3.09 0.47 20.56
C GLU A 442 1.78 0.15 19.84
N ALA A 443 1.84 -0.62 18.74
CA ALA A 443 0.64 -1.01 18.01
C ALA A 443 -0.33 -1.81 18.89
N ILE A 444 0.15 -2.78 19.67
CA ILE A 444 -0.66 -3.56 20.60
C ILE A 444 -1.28 -2.66 21.67
N LEU A 445 -0.53 -1.72 22.22
CA LEU A 445 -1.01 -0.80 23.27
C LEU A 445 -2.05 0.22 22.75
N TRP A 446 -2.12 0.44 21.43
CA TRP A 446 -3.16 1.23 20.80
C TRP A 446 -4.47 0.45 20.58
N HIS A 447 -4.46 -0.87 20.65
CA HIS A 447 -5.67 -1.68 20.49
C HIS A 447 -6.68 -1.37 21.58
N GLY A 448 -7.93 -1.08 21.17
CA GLY A 448 -9.03 -0.79 22.07
C GLY A 448 -10.33 -1.44 21.59
N GLY A 449 -11.46 -1.01 22.08
CA GLY A 449 -12.75 -1.57 21.66
C GLY A 449 -12.83 -3.09 21.80
N GLU A 450 -13.05 -3.81 20.71
CA GLU A 450 -13.12 -5.27 20.71
C GLU A 450 -11.78 -5.95 21.05
N ALA A 451 -10.66 -5.27 20.86
CA ALA A 451 -9.32 -5.79 21.13
C ALA A 451 -8.79 -5.36 22.52
N GLN A 452 -9.59 -4.68 23.34
CA GLN A 452 -9.15 -4.17 24.64
C GLN A 452 -8.64 -5.27 25.57
N ASP A 453 -9.31 -6.41 25.64
CA ASP A 453 -8.89 -7.51 26.52
C ASP A 453 -7.52 -8.08 26.11
N ALA A 454 -7.24 -8.16 24.81
CA ALA A 454 -5.93 -8.59 24.30
C ALA A 454 -4.84 -7.57 24.65
N ARG A 455 -5.11 -6.26 24.55
CA ARG A 455 -4.21 -5.20 25.01
C ARG A 455 -3.91 -5.31 26.50
N GLU A 456 -4.95 -5.48 27.33
CA GLU A 456 -4.78 -5.61 28.77
C GLU A 456 -4.05 -6.90 29.18
N ALA A 457 -4.26 -8.00 28.43
CA ALA A 457 -3.48 -9.22 28.61
C ALA A 457 -1.99 -8.95 28.36
N PHE A 458 -1.64 -8.27 27.27
CA PHE A 458 -0.26 -7.87 26.96
C PHE A 458 0.34 -6.95 28.05
N ARG A 459 -0.40 -5.97 28.52
CA ARG A 459 0.03 -5.06 29.60
C ARG A 459 0.44 -5.80 30.89
N ARG A 460 -0.28 -6.89 31.20
CA ARG A 460 -0.07 -7.70 32.40
C ARG A 460 1.02 -8.77 32.25
N MET A 461 1.48 -9.05 31.03
CA MET A 461 2.53 -10.05 30.79
C MET A 461 3.83 -9.65 31.46
N PRO A 462 4.59 -10.64 32.03
CA PRO A 462 6.00 -10.44 32.32
C PRO A 462 6.77 -9.99 31.09
N LYS A 463 7.84 -9.24 31.27
CA LYS A 463 8.66 -8.71 30.18
C LYS A 463 9.10 -9.80 29.18
N GLU A 464 9.52 -10.95 29.68
CA GLU A 464 9.95 -12.08 28.85
C GLU A 464 8.84 -12.59 27.92
N ASP A 465 7.59 -12.58 28.37
CA ASP A 465 6.42 -13.00 27.59
C ASP A 465 6.05 -11.95 26.53
N ARG A 466 6.12 -10.67 26.87
CA ARG A 466 5.95 -9.58 25.89
C ARG A 466 7.00 -9.67 24.78
N GLU A 467 8.28 -9.89 25.16
CA GLU A 467 9.35 -10.07 24.19
C GLU A 467 9.17 -11.33 23.34
N ALA A 468 8.65 -12.41 23.88
CA ALA A 468 8.35 -13.62 23.13
C ALA A 468 7.21 -13.38 22.12
N LEU A 469 6.15 -12.68 22.53
CA LEU A 469 5.05 -12.31 21.63
C LEU A 469 5.52 -11.39 20.50
N VAL A 470 6.36 -10.39 20.81
CA VAL A 470 6.97 -9.52 19.80
C VAL A 470 7.89 -10.31 18.86
N ALA A 471 8.69 -11.25 19.38
CA ALA A 471 9.54 -12.13 18.57
C ALA A 471 8.71 -12.98 17.59
N PHE A 472 7.55 -13.48 18.03
CA PHE A 472 6.61 -14.16 17.14
C PHE A 472 6.10 -13.24 16.03
N LEU A 473 5.64 -12.02 16.35
CA LEU A 473 5.19 -11.05 15.36
C LEU A 473 6.31 -10.68 14.36
N GLN A 474 7.54 -10.56 14.83
CA GLN A 474 8.71 -10.31 13.99
C GLN A 474 9.09 -11.54 13.13
N SER A 475 8.64 -12.74 13.49
CA SER A 475 8.85 -13.93 12.68
C SER A 475 7.90 -14.04 11.48
N LEU A 476 6.81 -13.30 11.48
CA LEU A 476 5.80 -13.25 10.39
C LEU A 476 6.28 -12.37 9.19
#